data_4672e4b2bac00411a141e3dd9434d07b
#
_entry.id   4672e4b2bac00411a141e3dd9434d07b
#
_cell.length_a   1.000
_cell.length_b   1.000
_cell.length_c   1.000
_cell.angle_alpha   90.00
_cell.angle_beta   90.00
_cell.angle_gamma   90.00
#
_symmetry.space_group_name_H-M   'P 1'
#
loop_
_entity.id
_entity.type
_entity.pdbx_description
1 polymer ?
#
loop_
_entity_poly.entity_id
_entity_poly.type
_entity_poly.pdbx_seq_one_letter_code
_entity_poly.pdbx_strand_id
1 'polypeptide(L)'
;MNGYSSILDRLNSDTLKINRLIIKEDTILSDKNAFYITTPIYYPSGKLHIGNAYTTIACDVVARYKRLQGYDTFYLTGTDEHGQKIETKAQELGQTPQEYVDGMAEGIQELWKTLAISNDQFIRTTDSSHKEVVAKIFEKLLDQGDIYLGDYAGWYSVSDEEFFTETQLEEVFKDADGNVTGGIAPSGHEVEWVKEESYFFKMSKYADRLLEYYDNHPDFILPESRKKEMINNFIKPGLEDLAVSRTTFDWGVQIKSNPKHVIYVWIDALTNYITALGLSLIHILTLPTICSV
;
A
#
# COMPACT_ATOMS: atom_id res chain seq x y z
N MET A 1 -51.70 -11.93 7.22
CA MET A 1 -51.13 -11.05 6.18
C MET A 1 -50.47 -9.79 6.74
N ASN A 2 -49.96 -9.79 7.99
CA ASN A 2 -49.42 -8.57 8.64
C ASN A 2 -47.91 -8.60 8.93
N GLY A 3 -47.15 -9.54 8.37
CA GLY A 3 -45.71 -9.65 8.63
C GLY A 3 -44.80 -9.04 7.57
N TYR A 4 -45.29 -8.88 6.34
CA TYR A 4 -44.44 -8.41 5.20
C TYR A 4 -44.39 -6.88 5.11
N SER A 5 -45.39 -6.16 5.60
CA SER A 5 -45.42 -4.68 5.62
C SER A 5 -44.29 -4.11 6.48
N SER A 6 -44.05 -4.69 7.67
CA SER A 6 -43.05 -4.16 8.63
C SER A 6 -41.62 -4.34 8.20
N ILE A 7 -41.30 -5.35 7.33
CA ILE A 7 -39.95 -5.58 6.80
C ILE A 7 -39.69 -4.63 5.64
N LEU A 8 -40.68 -4.39 4.78
CA LEU A 8 -40.59 -3.43 3.68
C LEU A 8 -40.47 -1.98 4.20
N ASP A 9 -41.16 -1.65 5.28
CA ASP A 9 -41.06 -0.32 5.91
C ASP A 9 -39.69 -0.10 6.56
N ARG A 10 -39.08 -1.13 7.16
CA ARG A 10 -37.68 -1.05 7.68
C ARG A 10 -36.67 -0.95 6.57
N LEU A 11 -36.77 -1.74 5.51
CA LEU A 11 -35.87 -1.68 4.35
C LEU A 11 -35.95 -0.31 3.65
N ASN A 12 -37.15 0.25 3.50
CA ASN A 12 -37.32 1.60 2.97
C ASN A 12 -36.78 2.70 3.89
N SER A 13 -36.93 2.54 5.21
CA SER A 13 -36.37 3.49 6.19
C SER A 13 -34.83 3.47 6.19
N ASP A 14 -34.22 2.30 6.07
CA ASP A 14 -32.77 2.17 6.03
C ASP A 14 -32.19 2.60 4.69
N THR A 15 -32.87 2.30 3.58
CA THR A 15 -32.52 2.81 2.25
C THR A 15 -32.63 4.34 2.17
N LEU A 16 -33.65 4.93 2.80
CA LEU A 16 -33.80 6.39 2.90
C LEU A 16 -32.74 7.03 3.79
N LYS A 17 -32.29 6.35 4.86
CA LYS A 17 -31.15 6.82 5.69
C LYS A 17 -29.82 6.72 4.95
N ILE A 18 -29.60 5.65 4.23
CA ILE A 18 -28.41 5.46 3.39
C ILE A 18 -28.40 6.51 2.26
N ASN A 19 -29.51 6.70 1.56
CA ASN A 19 -29.62 7.74 0.53
C ASN A 19 -29.49 9.16 1.11
N ARG A 20 -29.93 9.39 2.35
CA ARG A 20 -29.78 10.70 3.00
C ARG A 20 -28.36 10.94 3.51
N LEU A 21 -27.60 9.90 3.85
CA LEU A 21 -26.16 9.95 4.13
C LEU A 21 -25.37 10.19 2.83
N ILE A 22 -25.67 9.46 1.77
CA ILE A 22 -25.06 9.62 0.44
C ILE A 22 -25.36 11.03 -0.11
N ILE A 23 -26.60 11.52 -0.03
CA ILE A 23 -26.98 12.87 -0.47
C ILE A 23 -26.32 13.96 0.39
N LYS A 24 -26.06 13.72 1.69
CA LYS A 24 -25.29 14.68 2.50
C LYS A 24 -23.81 14.71 2.14
N GLU A 25 -23.21 13.57 1.80
CA GLU A 25 -21.82 13.50 1.33
C GLU A 25 -21.70 14.12 -0.07
N ASP A 26 -22.58 13.79 -1.01
CA ASP A 26 -22.61 14.40 -2.36
C ASP A 26 -22.91 15.92 -2.33
N THR A 27 -23.70 16.38 -1.39
CA THR A 27 -24.06 17.83 -1.29
C THR A 27 -22.94 18.66 -0.65
N ILE A 28 -22.03 18.04 0.13
CA ILE A 28 -20.86 18.72 0.71
C ILE A 28 -19.72 18.81 -0.29
N LEU A 29 -19.61 17.86 -1.24
CA LEU A 29 -18.56 17.85 -2.28
C LEU A 29 -18.86 18.77 -3.48
N SER A 30 -20.07 19.34 -3.62
CA SER A 30 -20.49 20.01 -4.85
C SER A 30 -20.02 21.45 -5.03
N ASP A 31 -19.51 22.13 -4.01
CA ASP A 31 -19.13 23.54 -4.09
C ASP A 31 -17.63 23.85 -3.92
N LYS A 32 -16.80 22.87 -3.54
CA LYS A 32 -15.35 23.05 -3.41
C LYS A 32 -14.60 22.04 -4.26
N ASN A 33 -13.56 22.50 -4.94
CA ASN A 33 -12.61 21.59 -5.59
C ASN A 33 -11.94 20.72 -4.51
N ALA A 34 -12.06 19.40 -4.61
CA ALA A 34 -11.37 18.48 -3.72
C ALA A 34 -9.87 18.41 -4.07
N PHE A 35 -9.04 18.30 -3.04
CA PHE A 35 -7.60 18.11 -3.21
C PHE A 35 -7.09 17.08 -2.20
N TYR A 36 -6.57 15.96 -2.70
CA TYR A 36 -5.99 14.90 -1.90
C TYR A 36 -4.47 14.88 -2.07
N ILE A 37 -3.75 14.88 -0.97
CA ILE A 37 -2.28 14.79 -0.95
C ILE A 37 -1.82 13.79 0.09
N THR A 38 -0.81 12.98 -0.26
CA THR A 38 -0.26 11.96 0.62
C THR A 38 1.27 12.05 0.68
N THR A 39 1.83 11.69 1.83
CA THR A 39 3.23 11.24 1.89
C THR A 39 3.32 9.76 1.58
N PRO A 40 4.50 9.19 1.31
CA PRO A 40 4.73 7.78 1.60
C PRO A 40 4.37 7.48 3.06
N ILE A 41 3.86 6.28 3.35
CA ILE A 41 3.75 5.82 4.74
C ILE A 41 5.14 5.30 5.17
N TYR A 42 5.55 5.67 6.38
CA TYR A 42 6.93 5.45 6.83
C TYR A 42 7.08 4.09 7.50
N TYR A 43 8.13 3.36 7.09
CA TYR A 43 8.45 2.07 7.68
C TYR A 43 9.13 2.27 9.05
N PRO A 44 8.51 1.85 10.17
CA PRO A 44 8.96 2.21 11.51
C PRO A 44 10.04 1.25 12.05
N SER A 45 11.00 0.86 11.23
CA SER A 45 12.14 0.01 11.66
C SER A 45 13.23 0.76 12.42
N GLY A 46 13.11 2.07 12.51
CA GLY A 46 14.04 2.96 13.22
C GLY A 46 13.54 4.39 13.29
N LYS A 47 14.33 5.27 13.90
CA LYS A 47 13.98 6.68 14.00
C LYS A 47 13.96 7.34 12.64
N LEU A 48 12.94 8.18 12.38
CA LEU A 48 12.87 8.97 11.17
C LEU A 48 14.03 9.97 11.10
N HIS A 49 14.45 10.28 9.89
CA HIS A 49 15.52 11.22 9.59
C HIS A 49 15.00 12.44 8.81
N ILE A 50 15.88 13.40 8.55
CA ILE A 50 15.52 14.66 7.89
C ILE A 50 14.88 14.47 6.51
N GLY A 51 15.18 13.39 5.79
CA GLY A 51 14.54 13.07 4.50
C GLY A 51 13.04 12.78 4.64
N ASN A 52 12.64 12.05 5.69
CA ASN A 52 11.23 11.82 5.99
C ASN A 52 10.51 13.11 6.35
N ALA A 53 11.14 13.94 7.20
CA ALA A 53 10.62 15.25 7.59
C ALA A 53 10.48 16.18 6.36
N TYR A 54 11.45 16.18 5.45
CA TYR A 54 11.42 16.98 4.22
C TYR A 54 10.18 16.70 3.38
N THR A 55 9.91 15.42 3.10
CA THR A 55 8.73 15.01 2.31
C THR A 55 7.43 15.41 3.01
N THR A 56 7.34 15.18 4.34
CA THR A 56 6.15 15.52 5.12
C THR A 56 5.90 17.02 5.15
N ILE A 57 6.94 17.84 5.35
CA ILE A 57 6.83 19.30 5.36
C ILE A 57 6.45 19.82 3.97
N ALA A 58 7.02 19.26 2.90
CA ALA A 58 6.67 19.67 1.53
C ALA A 58 5.19 19.42 1.23
N CYS A 59 4.65 18.27 1.60
CA CYS A 59 3.22 17.97 1.49
C CYS A 59 2.37 18.90 2.35
N ASP A 60 2.80 19.21 3.59
CA ASP A 60 2.09 20.11 4.49
C ASP A 60 2.00 21.53 3.93
N VAL A 61 3.08 22.06 3.32
CA VAL A 61 3.07 23.36 2.65
C VAL A 61 2.05 23.39 1.53
N VAL A 62 2.01 22.35 0.69
CA VAL A 62 1.03 22.26 -0.41
C VAL A 62 -0.40 22.15 0.14
N ALA A 63 -0.63 21.31 1.15
CA ALA A 63 -1.94 21.15 1.79
C ALA A 63 -2.46 22.50 2.35
N ARG A 64 -1.61 23.23 3.10
CA ARG A 64 -1.96 24.56 3.63
C ARG A 64 -2.26 25.55 2.53
N TYR A 65 -1.46 25.56 1.47
CA TYR A 65 -1.67 26.44 0.33
C TYR A 65 -3.02 26.16 -0.36
N LYS A 66 -3.35 24.89 -0.56
CA LYS A 66 -4.64 24.50 -1.15
C LYS A 66 -5.83 24.87 -0.27
N ARG A 67 -5.72 24.71 1.05
CA ARG A 67 -6.75 25.17 2.00
C ARG A 67 -6.94 26.69 1.92
N LEU A 68 -5.84 27.46 1.81
CA LEU A 68 -5.90 28.92 1.63
C LEU A 68 -6.59 29.32 0.30
N GLN A 69 -6.46 28.50 -0.73
CA GLN A 69 -7.16 28.68 -2.00
C GLN A 69 -8.65 28.26 -1.95
N GLY A 70 -9.14 27.74 -0.82
CA GLY A 70 -10.52 27.32 -0.64
C GLY A 70 -10.83 25.90 -1.09
N TYR A 71 -9.82 25.07 -1.39
CA TYR A 71 -10.02 23.66 -1.68
C TYR A 71 -10.48 22.90 -0.42
N ASP A 72 -11.31 21.89 -0.64
CA ASP A 72 -11.54 20.83 0.36
C ASP A 72 -10.35 19.87 0.31
N THR A 73 -9.43 20.04 1.26
CA THR A 73 -8.11 19.39 1.22
C THR A 73 -8.04 18.29 2.26
N PHE A 74 -7.69 17.09 1.83
CA PHE A 74 -7.38 15.97 2.70
C PHE A 74 -5.90 15.62 2.58
N TYR A 75 -5.16 15.69 3.68
CA TYR A 75 -3.74 15.38 3.78
C TYR A 75 -3.51 14.13 4.62
N LEU A 76 -3.00 13.07 3.97
CA LEU A 76 -2.71 11.77 4.57
C LEU A 76 -1.22 11.58 4.79
N THR A 77 -0.86 11.06 5.95
CA THR A 77 0.44 10.47 6.27
C THR A 77 0.22 9.23 7.12
N GLY A 78 1.27 8.46 7.43
CA GLY A 78 1.09 7.25 8.25
C GLY A 78 2.32 6.38 8.33
N THR A 79 2.10 5.14 8.78
CA THR A 79 3.13 4.12 8.99
C THR A 79 2.80 2.81 8.29
N ASP A 80 3.82 2.21 7.68
CA ASP A 80 3.81 0.83 7.16
C ASP A 80 4.40 -0.09 8.24
N GLU A 81 3.56 -0.86 8.90
CA GLU A 81 3.88 -1.50 10.19
C GLU A 81 4.03 -3.02 10.12
N HIS A 82 3.82 -3.63 8.95
CA HIS A 82 3.94 -5.07 8.77
C HIS A 82 5.31 -5.47 8.21
N GLY A 83 5.62 -6.77 8.25
CA GLY A 83 6.80 -7.36 7.63
C GLY A 83 7.78 -8.00 8.61
N GLN A 84 8.70 -8.79 8.06
CA GLN A 84 9.66 -9.60 8.82
C GLN A 84 10.60 -8.76 9.69
N LYS A 85 11.05 -7.62 9.18
CA LYS A 85 11.98 -6.73 9.88
C LYS A 85 11.38 -6.13 11.15
N ILE A 86 10.09 -5.82 11.13
CA ILE A 86 9.36 -5.34 12.31
C ILE A 86 9.25 -6.48 13.35
N GLU A 87 8.87 -7.67 12.90
CA GLU A 87 8.77 -8.85 13.76
C GLU A 87 10.11 -9.15 14.44
N THR A 88 11.20 -9.17 13.68
CA THR A 88 12.56 -9.37 14.20
C THR A 88 12.95 -8.30 15.21
N LYS A 89 12.69 -7.02 14.90
CA LYS A 89 13.00 -5.91 15.80
C LYS A 89 12.24 -5.98 17.13
N ALA A 90 10.97 -6.33 17.07
CA ALA A 90 10.15 -6.53 18.27
C ALA A 90 10.71 -7.66 19.14
N GLN A 91 11.08 -8.79 18.53
CA GLN A 91 11.69 -9.93 19.22
C GLN A 91 13.03 -9.56 19.88
N GLU A 92 13.90 -8.83 19.19
CA GLU A 92 15.17 -8.32 19.74
C GLU A 92 14.98 -7.49 21.01
N LEU A 93 13.86 -6.75 21.10
CA LEU A 93 13.51 -5.90 22.24
C LEU A 93 12.64 -6.59 23.29
N GLY A 94 12.27 -7.87 23.07
CA GLY A 94 11.39 -8.61 23.96
C GLY A 94 9.95 -8.08 24.00
N GLN A 95 9.51 -7.47 22.91
CA GLN A 95 8.17 -6.91 22.72
C GLN A 95 7.37 -7.73 21.69
N THR A 96 6.06 -7.61 21.74
CA THR A 96 5.22 -8.04 20.62
C THR A 96 5.38 -7.05 19.45
N PRO A 97 5.19 -7.47 18.18
CA PRO A 97 5.22 -6.56 17.05
C PRO A 97 4.26 -5.38 17.20
N GLN A 98 3.05 -5.61 17.77
CA GLN A 98 2.08 -4.55 18.02
C GLN A 98 2.58 -3.50 19.02
N GLU A 99 3.14 -3.94 20.16
CA GLU A 99 3.71 -3.00 21.17
C GLU A 99 4.85 -2.18 20.57
N TYR A 100 5.70 -2.81 19.76
CA TYR A 100 6.79 -2.11 19.08
C TYR A 100 6.28 -1.02 18.13
N VAL A 101 5.35 -1.34 17.22
CA VAL A 101 4.85 -0.36 16.25
C VAL A 101 3.96 0.71 16.89
N ASP A 102 3.27 0.40 17.99
CA ASP A 102 2.51 1.38 18.78
C ASP A 102 3.42 2.48 19.33
N GLY A 103 4.55 2.09 19.93
CA GLY A 103 5.54 3.05 20.44
C GLY A 103 6.20 3.86 19.32
N MET A 104 6.48 3.23 18.18
CA MET A 104 7.06 3.92 17.03
C MET A 104 6.08 4.91 16.40
N ALA A 105 4.82 4.53 16.22
CA ALA A 105 3.79 5.40 15.67
C ALA A 105 3.52 6.61 16.57
N GLU A 106 3.47 6.40 17.89
CA GLU A 106 3.35 7.51 18.87
C GLU A 106 4.51 8.49 18.72
N GLY A 107 5.75 8.00 18.66
CA GLY A 107 6.93 8.84 18.48
C GLY A 107 6.91 9.65 17.19
N ILE A 108 6.43 9.07 16.10
CA ILE A 108 6.27 9.77 14.81
C ILE A 108 5.18 10.83 14.89
N GLN A 109 4.04 10.53 15.50
CA GLN A 109 2.96 11.51 15.68
C GLN A 109 3.40 12.70 16.57
N GLU A 110 4.19 12.45 17.63
CA GLU A 110 4.75 13.54 18.43
C GLU A 110 5.75 14.39 17.63
N LEU A 111 6.54 13.78 16.75
CA LEU A 111 7.40 14.51 15.82
C LEU A 111 6.59 15.40 14.89
N TRP A 112 5.48 14.88 14.31
CA TRP A 112 4.60 15.68 13.45
C TRP A 112 3.91 16.83 14.21
N LYS A 113 3.53 16.64 15.46
CA LYS A 113 3.04 17.72 16.33
C LYS A 113 4.11 18.79 16.55
N THR A 114 5.35 18.38 16.84
CA THR A 114 6.50 19.29 17.03
C THR A 114 6.76 20.12 15.77
N LEU A 115 6.62 19.54 14.59
CA LEU A 115 6.79 20.20 13.30
C LEU A 115 5.52 20.94 12.85
N ALA A 116 4.46 20.92 13.65
CA ALA A 116 3.16 21.52 13.34
C ALA A 116 2.56 21.04 12.01
N ILE A 117 2.75 19.76 11.67
CA ILE A 117 2.17 19.14 10.46
C ILE A 117 0.64 19.12 10.58
N SER A 118 -0.05 19.53 9.52
CA SER A 118 -1.51 19.71 9.48
C SER A 118 -2.24 18.56 8.77
N ASN A 119 -1.73 17.33 8.92
CA ASN A 119 -2.38 16.14 8.35
C ASN A 119 -3.78 15.94 8.94
N ASP A 120 -4.72 15.54 8.08
CA ASP A 120 -6.11 15.23 8.48
C ASP A 120 -6.21 13.81 9.05
N GLN A 121 -5.39 12.89 8.54
CA GLN A 121 -5.32 11.52 9.05
C GLN A 121 -3.87 11.02 9.14
N PHE A 122 -3.63 10.20 10.14
CA PHE A 122 -2.45 9.37 10.28
C PHE A 122 -2.90 7.91 10.21
N ILE A 123 -2.69 7.26 9.05
CA ILE A 123 -3.09 5.87 8.83
C ILE A 123 -2.00 4.91 9.30
N ARG A 124 -2.41 3.79 9.86
CA ARG A 124 -1.54 2.68 10.24
C ARG A 124 -1.97 1.43 9.50
N THR A 125 -1.05 0.68 8.92
CA THR A 125 -1.43 -0.59 8.26
C THR A 125 -1.97 -1.63 9.25
N THR A 126 -1.71 -1.45 10.54
CA THR A 126 -2.30 -2.25 11.63
C THR A 126 -3.72 -1.85 12.01
N ASP A 127 -4.26 -0.74 11.50
CA ASP A 127 -5.66 -0.35 11.74
C ASP A 127 -6.61 -1.45 11.24
N SER A 128 -7.60 -1.78 12.06
CA SER A 128 -8.56 -2.85 11.73
C SER A 128 -9.33 -2.57 10.43
N SER A 129 -9.70 -1.31 10.21
CA SER A 129 -10.38 -0.86 8.99
C SER A 129 -9.51 -1.08 7.76
N HIS A 130 -8.22 -0.77 7.84
CA HIS A 130 -7.26 -1.01 6.76
C HIS A 130 -7.14 -2.50 6.47
N LYS A 131 -6.85 -3.32 7.49
CA LYS A 131 -6.71 -4.79 7.35
C LYS A 131 -7.94 -5.44 6.72
N GLU A 132 -9.15 -5.01 7.10
CA GLU A 132 -10.38 -5.54 6.52
C GLU A 132 -10.51 -5.25 5.02
N VAL A 133 -10.16 -4.04 4.59
CA VAL A 133 -10.23 -3.64 3.18
C VAL A 133 -9.17 -4.35 2.37
N VAL A 134 -7.92 -4.42 2.88
CA VAL A 134 -6.80 -5.16 2.24
C VAL A 134 -7.19 -6.63 2.00
N ALA A 135 -7.70 -7.31 3.03
CA ALA A 135 -8.14 -8.69 2.90
C ALA A 135 -9.26 -8.85 1.86
N LYS A 136 -10.23 -7.93 1.81
CA LYS A 136 -11.31 -7.96 0.81
C LYS A 136 -10.80 -7.72 -0.61
N ILE A 137 -9.85 -6.81 -0.79
CA ILE A 137 -9.22 -6.55 -2.11
C ILE A 137 -8.50 -7.80 -2.58
N PHE A 138 -7.70 -8.42 -1.72
CA PHE A 138 -6.96 -9.62 -2.06
C PHE A 138 -7.89 -10.76 -2.50
N GLU A 139 -8.90 -11.10 -1.69
CA GLU A 139 -9.86 -12.17 -2.01
C GLU A 139 -10.61 -11.86 -3.33
N LYS A 140 -10.98 -10.61 -3.56
CA LYS A 140 -11.62 -10.21 -4.82
C LYS A 140 -10.72 -10.43 -6.03
N LEU A 141 -9.43 -10.06 -5.94
CA LEU A 141 -8.47 -10.27 -7.03
C LEU A 141 -8.21 -11.77 -7.26
N LEU A 142 -8.22 -12.57 -6.19
CA LEU A 142 -8.11 -14.03 -6.27
C LEU A 142 -9.33 -14.63 -6.98
N ASP A 143 -10.55 -14.24 -6.59
CA ASP A 143 -11.80 -14.69 -7.21
C ASP A 143 -11.90 -14.30 -8.69
N GLN A 144 -11.34 -13.16 -9.08
CA GLN A 144 -11.28 -12.71 -10.48
C GLN A 144 -10.20 -13.41 -11.30
N GLY A 145 -9.35 -14.22 -10.66
CA GLY A 145 -8.21 -14.87 -11.30
C GLY A 145 -7.07 -13.93 -11.68
N ASP A 146 -7.03 -12.73 -11.08
CA ASP A 146 -5.93 -11.78 -11.20
C ASP A 146 -4.79 -12.07 -10.22
N ILE A 147 -5.06 -12.89 -9.20
CA ILE A 147 -4.07 -13.48 -8.31
C ILE A 147 -4.12 -15.01 -8.48
N TYR A 148 -2.96 -15.65 -8.44
CA TYR A 148 -2.81 -17.10 -8.50
C TYR A 148 -1.70 -17.59 -7.58
N LEU A 149 -1.80 -18.84 -7.13
CA LEU A 149 -0.77 -19.49 -6.31
C LEU A 149 0.33 -20.08 -7.20
N GLY A 150 1.58 -19.89 -6.83
CA GLY A 150 2.73 -20.42 -7.52
C GLY A 150 3.94 -20.56 -6.59
N ASP A 151 5.00 -21.18 -7.09
CA ASP A 151 6.28 -21.26 -6.38
C ASP A 151 7.15 -20.06 -6.77
N TYR A 152 7.71 -19.39 -5.79
CA TYR A 152 8.74 -18.37 -5.98
C TYR A 152 10.09 -18.90 -5.50
N ALA A 153 11.12 -18.70 -6.30
CA ALA A 153 12.47 -19.01 -5.92
C ALA A 153 13.42 -17.92 -6.42
N GLY A 154 14.25 -17.39 -5.54
CA GLY A 154 15.15 -16.29 -5.86
C GLY A 154 16.11 -15.97 -4.72
N TRP A 155 17.03 -15.05 -4.98
CA TRP A 155 17.97 -14.52 -4.01
C TRP A 155 17.28 -13.44 -3.18
N TYR A 156 17.04 -13.69 -1.90
CA TYR A 156 16.30 -12.82 -1.00
C TYR A 156 17.23 -12.11 -0.01
N SER A 157 17.12 -10.80 0.07
CA SER A 157 17.74 -10.00 1.13
C SER A 157 16.71 -9.75 2.24
N VAL A 158 16.97 -10.28 3.43
CA VAL A 158 16.14 -10.03 4.61
C VAL A 158 16.18 -8.57 5.04
N SER A 159 17.34 -7.92 4.87
CA SER A 159 17.52 -6.51 5.24
C SER A 159 16.77 -5.54 4.32
N ASP A 160 16.65 -5.88 3.05
CA ASP A 160 15.96 -5.07 2.05
C ASP A 160 14.49 -5.50 1.88
N GLU A 161 14.14 -6.69 2.41
CA GLU A 161 12.85 -7.36 2.20
C GLU A 161 12.51 -7.50 0.71
N GLU A 162 13.52 -7.78 -0.12
CA GLU A 162 13.41 -7.82 -1.58
C GLU A 162 14.09 -9.05 -2.17
N PHE A 163 13.52 -9.55 -3.27
CA PHE A 163 14.12 -10.60 -4.09
C PHE A 163 14.91 -10.01 -5.24
N PHE A 164 16.03 -10.65 -5.54
CA PHE A 164 16.92 -10.29 -6.62
C PHE A 164 17.11 -11.47 -7.57
N THR A 165 17.23 -11.18 -8.85
CA THR A 165 17.77 -12.12 -9.82
C THR A 165 19.30 -12.13 -9.71
N GLU A 166 19.93 -13.22 -10.16
CA GLU A 166 21.38 -13.33 -10.16
C GLU A 166 22.09 -12.17 -10.88
N THR A 167 21.45 -11.64 -11.93
CA THR A 167 21.95 -10.50 -12.71
C THR A 167 21.80 -9.14 -12.03
N GLN A 168 20.99 -9.05 -10.98
CA GLN A 168 20.79 -7.83 -10.18
C GLN A 168 21.74 -7.76 -8.99
N LEU A 169 22.43 -8.87 -8.64
CA LEU A 169 23.39 -8.87 -7.55
C LEU A 169 24.65 -8.08 -7.94
N GLU A 170 25.17 -7.29 -7.01
CA GLU A 170 26.43 -6.56 -7.17
C GLU A 170 27.62 -7.52 -7.15
N GLU A 171 27.56 -8.55 -6.30
CA GLU A 171 28.54 -9.60 -6.20
C GLU A 171 27.84 -10.97 -6.13
N VAL A 172 28.39 -11.98 -6.84
CA VAL A 172 27.84 -13.33 -6.88
C VAL A 172 28.87 -14.31 -6.31
N PHE A 173 28.51 -15.03 -5.26
CA PHE A 173 29.35 -16.07 -4.65
C PHE A 173 29.12 -17.41 -5.34
N LYS A 174 30.22 -18.11 -5.68
CA LYS A 174 30.16 -19.40 -6.37
C LYS A 174 30.99 -20.45 -5.62
N ASP A 175 30.51 -21.68 -5.65
CA ASP A 175 31.27 -22.83 -5.16
C ASP A 175 32.37 -23.26 -6.16
N ALA A 176 33.11 -24.31 -5.82
CA ALA A 176 34.19 -24.86 -6.65
C ALA A 176 33.69 -25.43 -8.00
N ASP A 177 32.42 -25.77 -8.09
CA ASP A 177 31.77 -26.32 -9.28
C ASP A 177 31.11 -25.22 -10.14
N GLY A 178 31.15 -23.95 -9.66
CA GLY A 178 30.62 -22.78 -10.35
C GLY A 178 29.14 -22.49 -10.10
N ASN A 179 28.50 -23.23 -9.17
CA ASN A 179 27.13 -22.96 -8.78
C ASN A 179 27.05 -21.74 -7.87
N VAL A 180 26.04 -20.91 -8.04
CA VAL A 180 25.81 -19.74 -7.19
C VAL A 180 25.33 -20.19 -5.80
N THR A 181 26.01 -19.72 -4.77
CA THR A 181 25.74 -20.07 -3.36
C THR A 181 25.25 -18.88 -2.53
N GLY A 182 25.31 -17.66 -3.09
CA GLY A 182 24.92 -16.43 -2.43
C GLY A 182 25.38 -15.21 -3.23
N GLY A 183 25.28 -14.04 -2.64
CA GLY A 183 25.74 -12.79 -3.24
C GLY A 183 25.46 -11.58 -2.38
N ILE A 184 25.77 -10.42 -2.92
CA ILE A 184 25.51 -9.12 -2.33
C ILE A 184 24.50 -8.37 -3.19
N ALA A 185 23.43 -7.89 -2.58
CA ALA A 185 22.45 -7.01 -3.21
C ALA A 185 23.05 -5.62 -3.50
N PRO A 186 22.48 -4.81 -4.39
CA PRO A 186 22.94 -3.43 -4.66
C PRO A 186 22.93 -2.51 -3.44
N SER A 187 22.21 -2.87 -2.39
CA SER A 187 22.20 -2.20 -1.08
C SER A 187 23.40 -2.52 -0.20
N GLY A 188 24.24 -3.50 -0.61
CA GLY A 188 25.38 -4.00 0.16
C GLY A 188 25.03 -5.09 1.17
N HIS A 189 23.78 -5.60 1.18
CA HIS A 189 23.36 -6.68 2.06
C HIS A 189 23.53 -8.05 1.41
N GLU A 190 23.81 -9.07 2.23
CA GLU A 190 23.86 -10.45 1.78
C GLU A 190 22.48 -10.96 1.39
N VAL A 191 22.45 -11.88 0.40
CA VAL A 191 21.25 -12.57 -0.05
C VAL A 191 21.37 -14.08 0.17
N GLU A 192 20.23 -14.72 0.45
CA GLU A 192 20.10 -16.16 0.57
C GLU A 192 19.10 -16.70 -0.46
N TRP A 193 19.30 -17.96 -0.88
CA TRP A 193 18.34 -18.61 -1.78
C TRP A 193 17.11 -19.05 -1.04
N VAL A 194 15.98 -18.44 -1.37
CA VAL A 194 14.67 -18.76 -0.79
C VAL A 194 13.79 -19.38 -1.86
N LYS A 195 13.15 -20.48 -1.51
CA LYS A 195 12.06 -21.06 -2.29
C LYS A 195 10.84 -21.15 -1.41
N GLU A 196 9.79 -20.43 -1.77
CA GLU A 196 8.53 -20.45 -1.03
C GLU A 196 7.33 -20.46 -1.97
N GLU A 197 6.22 -21.02 -1.49
CA GLU A 197 4.92 -20.86 -2.12
C GLU A 197 4.45 -19.43 -1.93
N SER A 198 4.00 -18.77 -2.99
CA SER A 198 3.53 -17.39 -2.94
C SER A 198 2.34 -17.19 -3.86
N TYR A 199 1.50 -16.23 -3.53
CA TYR A 199 0.50 -15.71 -4.46
C TYR A 199 1.10 -14.64 -5.35
N PHE A 200 0.77 -14.69 -6.64
CA PHE A 200 1.24 -13.75 -7.65
C PHE A 200 0.09 -12.95 -8.23
N PHE A 201 0.25 -11.63 -8.29
CA PHE A 201 -0.64 -10.75 -9.04
C PHE A 201 -0.20 -10.71 -10.51
N LYS A 202 -1.13 -10.99 -11.43
CA LYS A 202 -0.90 -10.97 -12.88
C LYS A 202 -0.72 -9.56 -13.42
N MET A 203 0.36 -8.90 -13.01
CA MET A 203 0.67 -7.53 -13.44
C MET A 203 0.91 -7.46 -14.95
N SER A 204 1.49 -8.52 -15.54
CA SER A 204 1.68 -8.69 -16.98
C SER A 204 0.41 -8.48 -17.81
N LYS A 205 -0.75 -8.90 -17.30
CA LYS A 205 -2.07 -8.74 -17.94
C LYS A 205 -2.47 -7.28 -18.15
N TYR A 206 -1.90 -6.36 -17.39
CA TYR A 206 -2.34 -4.96 -17.33
C TYR A 206 -1.48 -4.01 -18.17
N ALA A 207 -0.39 -4.46 -18.80
CA ALA A 207 0.57 -3.62 -19.51
C ALA A 207 -0.07 -2.73 -20.59
N ASP A 208 -0.83 -3.34 -21.52
CA ASP A 208 -1.49 -2.61 -22.61
C ASP A 208 -2.54 -1.62 -22.08
N ARG A 209 -3.28 -2.02 -21.05
CA ARG A 209 -4.29 -1.19 -20.39
C ARG A 209 -3.69 0.04 -19.70
N LEU A 210 -2.51 -0.12 -19.10
CA LEU A 210 -1.77 0.98 -18.49
C LEU A 210 -1.26 1.96 -19.55
N LEU A 211 -0.73 1.48 -20.67
CA LEU A 211 -0.29 2.32 -21.78
C LEU A 211 -1.45 3.13 -22.34
N GLU A 212 -2.58 2.49 -22.64
CA GLU A 212 -3.80 3.17 -23.10
C GLU A 212 -4.29 4.22 -22.09
N TYR A 213 -4.24 3.88 -20.79
CA TYR A 213 -4.64 4.80 -19.74
C TYR A 213 -3.73 6.03 -19.67
N TYR A 214 -2.41 5.87 -19.75
CA TYR A 214 -1.46 6.98 -19.72
C TYR A 214 -1.53 7.87 -20.97
N ASP A 215 -1.92 7.30 -22.11
CA ASP A 215 -2.13 8.08 -23.33
C ASP A 215 -3.41 8.92 -23.24
N ASN A 216 -4.48 8.36 -22.66
CA ASN A 216 -5.75 9.08 -22.45
C ASN A 216 -5.70 10.07 -21.28
N HIS A 217 -4.74 9.94 -20.35
CA HIS A 217 -4.57 10.79 -19.17
C HIS A 217 -3.12 11.30 -19.09
N PRO A 218 -2.74 12.28 -19.94
CA PRO A 218 -1.34 12.72 -20.06
C PRO A 218 -0.75 13.28 -18.77
N ASP A 219 -1.59 13.80 -17.86
CA ASP A 219 -1.18 14.40 -16.59
C ASP A 219 -1.19 13.41 -15.42
N PHE A 220 -1.44 12.12 -15.69
CA PHE A 220 -1.50 11.10 -14.62
C PHE A 220 -0.14 10.85 -13.96
N ILE A 221 0.95 10.88 -14.73
CA ILE A 221 2.32 10.79 -14.22
C ILE A 221 3.07 12.06 -14.61
N LEU A 222 3.50 12.80 -13.60
CA LEU A 222 4.30 14.03 -13.76
C LEU A 222 5.59 13.96 -12.93
N PRO A 223 6.68 14.59 -13.39
CA PRO A 223 6.87 15.21 -14.70
C PRO A 223 6.98 14.15 -15.81
N GLU A 224 6.91 14.59 -17.05
CA GLU A 224 6.96 13.74 -18.26
C GLU A 224 8.19 12.80 -18.30
N SER A 225 9.30 13.19 -17.67
CA SER A 225 10.50 12.33 -17.53
C SER A 225 10.20 11.05 -16.74
N ARG A 226 9.36 11.14 -15.69
CA ARG A 226 8.96 9.98 -14.88
C ARG A 226 7.98 9.07 -15.64
N LYS A 227 7.05 9.68 -16.40
CA LYS A 227 6.17 8.91 -17.29
C LYS A 227 6.98 8.09 -18.30
N LYS A 228 7.98 8.71 -18.94
CA LYS A 228 8.87 8.02 -19.88
C LYS A 228 9.70 6.92 -19.22
N GLU A 229 10.20 7.16 -18.02
CA GLU A 229 10.93 6.17 -17.23
C GLU A 229 10.06 4.94 -16.96
N MET A 230 8.85 5.14 -16.44
CA MET A 230 7.91 4.05 -16.17
C MET A 230 7.58 3.24 -17.43
N ILE A 231 7.28 3.92 -18.54
CA ILE A 231 6.93 3.26 -19.79
C ILE A 231 8.11 2.49 -20.37
N ASN A 232 9.28 3.11 -20.46
CA ASN A 232 10.41 2.53 -21.19
C ASN A 232 11.19 1.48 -20.38
N ASN A 233 11.26 1.64 -19.05
CA ASN A 233 12.06 0.75 -18.20
C ASN A 233 11.26 -0.40 -17.63
N PHE A 234 9.93 -0.25 -17.49
CA PHE A 234 9.10 -1.26 -16.83
C PHE A 234 8.01 -1.84 -17.74
N ILE A 235 7.22 -1.00 -18.44
CA ILE A 235 6.07 -1.52 -19.18
C ILE A 235 6.46 -2.10 -20.53
N LYS A 236 7.27 -1.39 -21.33
CA LYS A 236 7.67 -1.85 -22.66
C LYS A 236 8.57 -3.10 -22.69
N PRO A 237 9.49 -3.30 -21.74
CA PRO A 237 10.22 -4.57 -21.65
C PRO A 237 9.37 -5.77 -21.31
N GLY A 238 8.17 -5.55 -20.77
CA GLY A 238 7.23 -6.54 -20.27
C GLY A 238 7.13 -6.47 -18.74
N LEU A 239 5.90 -6.34 -18.24
CA LEU A 239 5.64 -6.45 -16.80
C LEU A 239 5.69 -7.91 -16.39
N GLU A 240 6.43 -8.20 -15.34
CA GLU A 240 6.44 -9.51 -14.69
C GLU A 240 5.32 -9.58 -13.63
N ASP A 241 4.85 -10.81 -13.37
CA ASP A 241 3.87 -11.03 -12.31
C ASP A 241 4.53 -10.83 -10.95
N LEU A 242 3.82 -10.17 -10.04
CA LEU A 242 4.36 -9.69 -8.79
C LEU A 242 3.96 -10.61 -7.63
N ALA A 243 4.92 -11.10 -6.84
CA ALA A 243 4.66 -11.85 -5.62
C ALA A 243 3.98 -10.91 -4.59
N VAL A 244 2.78 -11.31 -4.14
CA VAL A 244 1.91 -10.50 -3.27
C VAL A 244 1.56 -11.17 -1.96
N SER A 245 2.22 -12.27 -1.62
CA SER A 245 2.13 -12.92 -0.31
C SER A 245 3.46 -13.50 0.13
N ARG A 246 3.57 -13.77 1.44
CA ARG A 246 4.74 -14.38 2.07
C ARG A 246 4.31 -15.44 3.07
N THR A 247 5.20 -16.42 3.31
CA THR A 247 5.03 -17.48 4.31
C THR A 247 6.16 -17.54 5.34
N THR A 248 7.16 -16.67 5.21
CA THR A 248 8.37 -16.67 6.04
C THR A 248 8.22 -15.89 7.34
N PHE A 249 7.13 -15.15 7.51
CA PHE A 249 6.79 -14.41 8.73
C PHE A 249 5.26 -14.34 8.90
N ASP A 250 4.81 -14.09 10.14
CA ASP A 250 3.38 -14.08 10.50
C ASP A 250 2.82 -12.66 10.72
N TRP A 251 3.69 -11.66 10.90
CA TRP A 251 3.30 -10.30 11.19
C TRP A 251 2.82 -9.56 9.94
N GLY A 252 1.52 -9.62 9.67
CA GLY A 252 0.87 -9.01 8.51
C GLY A 252 -0.62 -9.31 8.43
N VAL A 253 -1.26 -8.91 7.33
CA VAL A 253 -2.66 -9.21 7.04
C VAL A 253 -2.75 -10.62 6.49
N GLN A 254 -3.34 -11.53 7.23
CA GLN A 254 -3.49 -12.93 6.81
C GLN A 254 -4.52 -13.09 5.70
N ILE A 255 -4.22 -13.97 4.74
CA ILE A 255 -5.16 -14.36 3.68
C ILE A 255 -6.21 -15.28 4.29
N LYS A 256 -7.48 -14.88 4.25
CA LYS A 256 -8.59 -15.61 4.89
C LYS A 256 -8.77 -17.02 4.33
N SER A 257 -8.64 -17.16 3.02
CA SER A 257 -8.77 -18.45 2.30
C SER A 257 -7.54 -19.37 2.50
N ASN A 258 -6.38 -18.80 2.87
CA ASN A 258 -5.15 -19.55 3.13
C ASN A 258 -4.30 -18.89 4.22
N PRO A 259 -4.59 -19.11 5.52
CA PRO A 259 -3.94 -18.41 6.63
C PRO A 259 -2.45 -18.67 6.83
N LYS A 260 -1.83 -19.56 6.04
CA LYS A 260 -0.37 -19.73 6.01
C LYS A 260 0.35 -18.53 5.40
N HIS A 261 -0.37 -17.74 4.61
CA HIS A 261 0.18 -16.60 3.89
C HIS A 261 -0.26 -15.30 4.54
N VAL A 262 0.66 -14.36 4.61
CA VAL A 262 0.36 -12.95 4.86
C VAL A 262 0.42 -12.18 3.55
N ILE A 263 -0.46 -11.19 3.41
CA ILE A 263 -0.48 -10.29 2.26
C ILE A 263 0.77 -9.42 2.32
N TYR A 264 1.48 -9.34 1.18
CA TYR A 264 2.74 -8.61 1.11
C TYR A 264 2.53 -7.13 0.80
N VAL A 265 3.56 -6.34 1.06
CA VAL A 265 3.59 -4.87 1.02
C VAL A 265 2.93 -4.25 -0.21
N TRP A 266 3.04 -4.89 -1.39
CA TRP A 266 2.50 -4.37 -2.65
C TRP A 266 0.97 -4.24 -2.66
N ILE A 267 0.25 -5.04 -1.90
CA ILE A 267 -1.21 -4.88 -1.71
C ILE A 267 -1.47 -4.24 -0.35
N ASP A 268 -0.82 -4.70 0.72
CA ASP A 268 -1.06 -4.19 2.06
C ASP A 268 -0.75 -2.68 2.14
N ALA A 269 0.50 -2.29 2.06
CA ALA A 269 0.90 -0.90 2.25
C ALA A 269 0.31 0.03 1.18
N LEU A 270 0.33 -0.35 -0.11
CA LEU A 270 -0.10 0.56 -1.17
C LEU A 270 -1.60 0.87 -1.18
N THR A 271 -2.43 0.02 -0.58
CA THR A 271 -3.87 0.31 -0.47
C THR A 271 -4.21 1.33 0.63
N ASN A 272 -3.24 1.73 1.48
CA ASN A 272 -3.48 2.74 2.51
C ASN A 272 -4.08 4.03 1.93
N TYR A 273 -3.60 4.46 0.76
CA TYR A 273 -4.02 5.69 0.10
C TYR A 273 -5.51 5.74 -0.24
N ILE A 274 -6.13 4.59 -0.43
CA ILE A 274 -7.57 4.48 -0.70
C ILE A 274 -8.37 4.05 0.53
N THR A 275 -7.80 3.25 1.42
CA THR A 275 -8.48 2.84 2.66
C THR A 275 -8.71 4.01 3.61
N ALA A 276 -7.78 4.97 3.65
CA ALA A 276 -7.90 6.20 4.43
C ALA A 276 -9.11 7.06 4.03
N LEU A 277 -9.57 6.96 2.79
CA LEU A 277 -10.76 7.69 2.31
C LEU A 277 -12.08 7.01 2.68
N GLY A 278 -12.04 5.96 3.50
CA GLY A 278 -13.23 5.24 3.94
C GLY A 278 -13.91 4.43 2.84
N LEU A 279 -13.17 4.07 1.79
CA LEU A 279 -13.72 3.41 0.62
C LEU A 279 -14.22 2.00 0.95
N SER A 280 -15.53 1.84 0.88
CA SER A 280 -16.12 0.53 0.66
C SER A 280 -15.74 0.05 -0.75
N LEU A 281 -15.69 -1.27 -0.99
CA LEU A 281 -15.33 -1.86 -2.30
C LEU A 281 -16.14 -1.31 -3.49
N ILE A 282 -17.29 -0.69 -3.25
CA ILE A 282 -18.14 -0.05 -4.26
C ILE A 282 -17.46 1.21 -4.82
N HIS A 283 -16.77 1.98 -3.99
CA HIS A 283 -16.10 3.21 -4.40
C HIS A 283 -14.77 2.96 -5.13
N ILE A 284 -14.05 1.87 -4.82
CA ILE A 284 -12.80 1.49 -5.50
C ILE A 284 -13.00 1.29 -7.02
N LEU A 285 -14.21 0.93 -7.45
CA LEU A 285 -14.53 0.72 -8.86
C LEU A 285 -14.93 2.00 -9.61
N THR A 286 -15.16 3.10 -8.92
CA THR A 286 -15.74 4.34 -9.49
C THR A 286 -14.88 5.58 -9.31
N LEU A 287 -13.72 5.50 -8.65
CA LEU A 287 -12.85 6.66 -8.45
C LEU A 287 -12.20 7.12 -9.74
N PRO A 288 -12.37 8.40 -10.12
CA PRO A 288 -11.43 9.03 -11.03
C PRO A 288 -10.07 9.14 -10.34
N THR A 289 -9.08 8.75 -11.03
CA THR A 289 -7.65 8.76 -10.80
C THR A 289 -7.15 9.60 -9.60
N ILE A 290 -6.54 8.92 -8.64
CA ILE A 290 -5.77 9.56 -7.56
C ILE A 290 -4.40 9.91 -8.14
N CYS A 291 -4.05 11.18 -8.14
CA CYS A 291 -2.73 11.64 -8.54
C CYS A 291 -1.79 11.56 -7.33
N SER A 292 -0.74 10.75 -7.40
CA SER A 292 0.37 10.77 -6.44
C SER A 292 1.50 11.65 -6.96
N VAL A 293 2.02 12.53 -6.11
CA VAL A 293 3.19 13.37 -6.40
C VAL A 293 4.46 12.59 -6.12
#